data_45931ac17d032cb854a28522d680c716
#
_entry.id   45931ac17d032cb854a28522d680c716
#
_cell.length_a   1.000
_cell.length_b   1.000
_cell.length_c   1.000
_cell.angle_alpha   90.00
_cell.angle_beta   90.00
_cell.angle_gamma   90.00
#
_symmetry.space_group_name_H-M   'P 1'
#
loop_
_entity.id
_entity.type
_entity.pdbx_description
1 polymer ?
#
loop_
_entity_poly.entity_id
_entity_poly.type
_entity_poly.pdbx_seq_one_letter_code
_entity_poly.pdbx_strand_id
1 'polypeptide(L)'
;MAKFSRRSWLSLAAAGLPLWMMPRPSSAQQVRRPAIVNGRRHLQYDVFTDKPLTGNQLAVFTDTAGLSTAEMQAMTRETRFSECTFIQPAESPGTDVRLRIFGPNNEMQFAGHPVIGSTFALADEGVIAAGRKEFTFGLGIGPTLVELEWAAEDADNTDKGRLQFAWMTQQKPVFGPTLNATAQLMSALGLEASAIRPGSLPQEVSCGSAFLMVPLVSRAAVDQAVVDTRAVAAAFETAKLTRRGLFIFSTEPGPDNATAYSRMLGATTEDPATGSASGPLGCYLVKHGLVPAERAGSIVSAQGVKMGRPSRIHIRIDLTGSEITRVRVGGTSVLVGEGRLRSA
;
A
#
# COMPACT_ATOMS: atom_id res chain seq x y z
N MET A 1 25.05 42.97 -54.71
CA MET A 1 24.36 44.10 -55.43
C MET A 1 23.06 43.55 -55.91
N ALA A 2 21.94 44.02 -55.38
CA ALA A 2 20.64 44.31 -55.97
C ALA A 2 19.62 44.46 -54.87
N LYS A 3 19.26 45.69 -54.60
CA LYS A 3 18.16 46.11 -53.74
C LYS A 3 16.85 45.79 -54.45
N PHE A 4 15.86 45.24 -53.76
CA PHE A 4 14.48 45.32 -54.18
C PHE A 4 13.62 46.04 -53.16
N SER A 5 12.88 46.98 -53.68
CA SER A 5 12.09 48.03 -53.08
C SER A 5 10.71 47.57 -52.66
N ARG A 6 10.19 48.28 -51.66
CA ARG A 6 8.83 48.20 -51.09
C ARG A 6 7.73 48.62 -52.09
N ARG A 7 6.54 48.17 -51.81
CA ARG A 7 5.18 48.69 -52.13
C ARG A 7 4.45 47.98 -53.27
N SER A 8 3.41 47.25 -52.88
CA SER A 8 2.08 47.46 -53.45
C SER A 8 1.02 46.89 -52.49
N TRP A 9 0.25 47.75 -51.92
CA TRP A 9 -0.97 47.45 -51.16
C TRP A 9 -2.07 47.18 -52.18
N LEU A 10 -2.66 46.00 -52.17
CA LEU A 10 -3.91 45.68 -52.78
C LEU A 10 -4.97 45.62 -51.71
N SER A 11 -5.83 46.60 -51.66
CA SER A 11 -7.05 46.67 -50.87
C SER A 11 -8.05 45.66 -51.40
N LEU A 12 -8.26 44.56 -50.65
CA LEU A 12 -9.45 43.74 -50.79
C LEU A 12 -10.51 44.27 -49.82
N ALA A 13 -11.59 44.81 -50.39
CA ALA A 13 -12.79 45.18 -49.67
C ALA A 13 -13.40 43.91 -49.06
N ALA A 14 -13.37 43.80 -47.73
CA ALA A 14 -14.11 42.78 -47.00
C ALA A 14 -15.61 43.12 -47.07
N ALA A 15 -16.35 42.42 -47.92
CA ALA A 15 -17.82 42.40 -47.83
C ALA A 15 -18.19 41.77 -46.48
N GLY A 16 -18.66 42.61 -45.55
CA GLY A 16 -19.16 42.16 -44.24
C GLY A 16 -20.39 41.29 -44.42
N LEU A 17 -20.27 40.00 -44.10
CA LEU A 17 -21.42 39.17 -43.89
C LEU A 17 -22.19 39.66 -42.67
N PRO A 18 -23.51 39.79 -42.74
CA PRO A 18 -24.31 40.28 -41.63
C PRO A 18 -24.24 39.34 -40.43
N LEU A 19 -24.11 39.91 -39.23
CA LEU A 19 -23.87 39.24 -37.95
C LEU A 19 -24.90 38.14 -37.60
N TRP A 20 -26.03 38.05 -38.28
CA TRP A 20 -27.09 37.07 -38.09
C TRP A 20 -26.86 35.75 -38.85
N MET A 21 -25.86 35.67 -39.72
CA MET A 21 -25.49 34.46 -40.45
C MET A 21 -24.37 33.60 -39.76
N MET A 22 -23.80 34.04 -38.63
CA MET A 22 -22.91 33.20 -37.90
C MET A 22 -23.72 32.08 -37.21
N PRO A 23 -23.39 30.78 -37.44
CA PRO A 23 -24.01 29.71 -36.67
C PRO A 23 -23.74 30.00 -35.19
N ARG A 24 -24.80 30.20 -34.42
CA ARG A 24 -24.69 30.26 -32.96
C ARG A 24 -23.97 28.98 -32.53
N PRO A 25 -22.92 29.07 -31.67
CA PRO A 25 -22.33 27.84 -31.12
C PRO A 25 -23.48 27.03 -30.51
N SER A 26 -23.66 25.79 -30.99
CA SER A 26 -24.62 24.87 -30.41
C SER A 26 -24.32 24.88 -28.94
N SER A 27 -25.32 25.14 -28.10
CA SER A 27 -25.21 24.97 -26.67
C SER A 27 -24.70 23.52 -26.46
N ALA A 28 -23.42 23.37 -26.09
CA ALA A 28 -22.89 22.09 -25.74
C ALA A 28 -23.86 21.54 -24.70
N GLN A 29 -24.57 20.49 -25.06
CA GLN A 29 -25.54 19.84 -24.22
C GLN A 29 -24.74 19.48 -22.94
N GLN A 30 -24.98 20.22 -21.87
CA GLN A 30 -24.37 19.91 -20.58
C GLN A 30 -24.80 18.46 -20.25
N VAL A 31 -23.87 17.54 -20.40
CA VAL A 31 -24.10 16.17 -20.00
C VAL A 31 -24.45 16.21 -18.52
N ARG A 32 -25.73 16.06 -18.21
CA ARG A 32 -26.20 15.94 -16.82
C ARG A 32 -25.56 14.69 -16.26
N ARG A 33 -24.54 14.85 -15.43
CA ARG A 33 -23.95 13.76 -14.67
C ARG A 33 -24.99 13.31 -13.66
N PRO A 34 -25.44 12.06 -13.68
CA PRO A 34 -26.35 11.57 -12.64
C PRO A 34 -25.61 11.67 -11.29
N ALA A 35 -26.12 12.47 -10.37
CA ALA A 35 -25.62 12.51 -9.01
C ALA A 35 -26.06 11.24 -8.29
N ILE A 36 -25.15 10.46 -7.73
CA ILE A 36 -25.45 9.37 -6.79
C ILE A 36 -25.75 10.03 -5.45
N VAL A 37 -27.01 10.39 -5.21
CA VAL A 37 -27.42 11.12 -4.02
C VAL A 37 -27.42 10.21 -2.78
N ASN A 38 -27.72 8.91 -2.91
CA ASN A 38 -27.93 7.95 -1.80
C ASN A 38 -26.86 6.86 -1.75
N GLY A 39 -25.59 7.16 -2.13
CA GLY A 39 -24.50 6.20 -2.06
C GLY A 39 -23.63 6.42 -0.83
N ARG A 40 -23.01 5.34 -0.34
CA ARG A 40 -21.99 5.40 0.71
C ARG A 40 -20.75 6.06 0.15
N ARG A 41 -20.28 7.13 0.80
CA ARG A 41 -19.04 7.82 0.43
C ARG A 41 -17.83 6.96 0.81
N HIS A 42 -16.84 6.94 -0.03
CA HIS A 42 -15.52 6.41 0.28
C HIS A 42 -14.44 7.38 -0.15
N LEU A 43 -13.37 7.40 0.61
CA LEU A 43 -12.11 8.06 0.26
C LEU A 43 -11.17 7.04 -0.35
N GLN A 44 -10.46 7.45 -1.40
CA GLN A 44 -9.46 6.61 -2.05
C GLN A 44 -8.07 7.12 -1.71
N TYR A 45 -7.28 6.27 -1.07
CA TYR A 45 -5.89 6.55 -0.72
C TYR A 45 -4.93 5.67 -1.50
N ASP A 46 -3.76 6.23 -1.79
CA ASP A 46 -2.57 5.48 -2.12
C ASP A 46 -1.68 5.43 -0.87
N VAL A 47 -1.33 4.23 -0.42
CA VAL A 47 -0.69 3.96 0.88
C VAL A 47 0.75 3.53 0.70
N PHE A 48 1.63 3.91 1.65
CA PHE A 48 3.08 3.75 1.63
C PHE A 48 3.76 4.55 0.51
N THR A 49 3.21 5.72 0.24
CA THR A 49 3.72 6.68 -0.73
C THR A 49 3.27 8.10 -0.38
N ASP A 50 4.03 9.08 -0.82
CA ASP A 50 3.70 10.50 -0.82
C ASP A 50 3.27 11.02 -2.20
N LYS A 51 3.22 10.12 -3.21
CA LYS A 51 2.90 10.47 -4.61
C LYS A 51 1.63 9.78 -5.08
N PRO A 52 0.64 10.53 -5.59
CA PRO A 52 -0.54 9.93 -6.21
C PRO A 52 -0.19 8.92 -7.31
N LEU A 53 -1.04 7.90 -7.46
CA LEU A 53 -0.94 6.85 -8.48
C LEU A 53 0.26 5.90 -8.30
N THR A 54 0.83 5.86 -7.09
CA THR A 54 1.85 4.89 -6.65
C THR A 54 1.40 4.21 -5.36
N GLY A 55 2.24 3.39 -4.70
CA GLY A 55 1.85 2.73 -3.45
C GLY A 55 0.69 1.73 -3.60
N ASN A 56 0.02 1.39 -2.51
CA ASN A 56 -1.11 0.45 -2.47
C ASN A 56 -2.46 1.18 -2.35
N GLN A 57 -3.40 0.81 -3.20
CA GLN A 57 -4.73 1.43 -3.27
C GLN A 57 -5.62 0.96 -2.12
N LEU A 58 -6.36 1.90 -1.54
CA LEU A 58 -7.33 1.61 -0.48
C LEU A 58 -8.58 2.46 -0.65
N ALA A 59 -9.76 1.86 -0.54
CA ALA A 59 -11.00 2.58 -0.34
C ALA A 59 -11.39 2.53 1.14
N VAL A 60 -11.60 3.70 1.75
CA VAL A 60 -11.99 3.85 3.15
C VAL A 60 -13.42 4.37 3.22
N PHE A 61 -14.34 3.57 3.77
CA PHE A 61 -15.72 3.94 4.02
C PHE A 61 -15.87 4.40 5.47
N THR A 62 -16.15 5.68 5.68
CA THR A 62 -16.32 6.28 7.02
C THR A 62 -17.81 6.35 7.44
N ASP A 63 -18.75 6.37 6.49
CA ASP A 63 -20.20 6.27 6.72
C ASP A 63 -20.68 4.83 6.47
N THR A 64 -20.67 4.01 7.52
CA THR A 64 -20.97 2.57 7.44
C THR A 64 -22.20 2.16 8.25
N ALA A 65 -22.92 3.13 8.83
CA ALA A 65 -24.10 2.85 9.64
C ALA A 65 -25.16 2.02 8.88
N GLY A 66 -25.58 0.90 9.46
CA GLY A 66 -26.59 0.00 8.88
C GLY A 66 -26.10 -0.91 7.77
N LEU A 67 -24.82 -0.86 7.35
CA LEU A 67 -24.28 -1.81 6.38
C LEU A 67 -24.11 -3.19 6.99
N SER A 68 -24.66 -4.19 6.32
CA SER A 68 -24.39 -5.59 6.63
C SER A 68 -23.01 -6.05 6.15
N THR A 69 -22.51 -7.15 6.70
CA THR A 69 -21.26 -7.79 6.24
C THR A 69 -21.32 -8.14 4.75
N ALA A 70 -22.47 -8.60 4.26
CA ALA A 70 -22.66 -8.95 2.86
C ALA A 70 -22.54 -7.72 1.93
N GLU A 71 -23.11 -6.58 2.34
CA GLU A 71 -22.99 -5.33 1.59
C GLU A 71 -21.54 -4.81 1.57
N MET A 72 -20.84 -4.80 2.71
CA MET A 72 -19.41 -4.42 2.77
C MET A 72 -18.56 -5.30 1.84
N GLN A 73 -18.82 -6.62 1.83
CA GLN A 73 -18.14 -7.55 0.93
C GLN A 73 -18.46 -7.28 -0.55
N ALA A 74 -19.72 -6.96 -0.87
CA ALA A 74 -20.15 -6.63 -2.23
C ALA A 74 -19.53 -5.32 -2.71
N MET A 75 -19.50 -4.28 -1.87
CA MET A 75 -18.86 -3.00 -2.16
C MET A 75 -17.35 -3.16 -2.40
N THR A 76 -16.68 -4.02 -1.61
CA THR A 76 -15.26 -4.33 -1.81
C THR A 76 -15.01 -4.97 -3.18
N ARG A 77 -15.85 -5.91 -3.61
CA ARG A 77 -15.73 -6.52 -4.95
C ARG A 77 -15.96 -5.52 -6.06
N GLU A 78 -16.86 -4.57 -5.86
CA GLU A 78 -17.18 -3.54 -6.87
C GLU A 78 -16.00 -2.59 -7.11
N THR A 79 -15.26 -2.20 -6.06
CA THR A 79 -14.09 -1.33 -6.20
C THR A 79 -12.94 -1.99 -6.95
N ARG A 80 -12.82 -3.31 -6.90
CA ARG A 80 -11.70 -4.12 -7.42
C ARG A 80 -10.33 -3.77 -6.84
N PHE A 81 -10.30 -3.11 -5.70
CA PHE A 81 -9.07 -2.92 -4.95
C PHE A 81 -8.69 -4.19 -4.20
N SER A 82 -7.41 -4.29 -3.82
CA SER A 82 -6.93 -5.41 -3.01
C SER A 82 -7.70 -5.50 -1.68
N GLU A 83 -7.96 -4.35 -1.05
CA GLU A 83 -8.76 -4.25 0.17
C GLU A 83 -9.59 -2.96 0.20
N CYS A 84 -10.67 -3.04 0.99
CA CYS A 84 -11.46 -1.90 1.44
C CYS A 84 -11.60 -1.93 2.97
N THR A 85 -11.77 -0.76 3.58
CA THR A 85 -12.00 -0.64 5.00
C THR A 85 -13.33 0.04 5.30
N PHE A 86 -13.94 -0.40 6.40
CA PHE A 86 -15.22 0.10 6.90
C PHE A 86 -15.05 0.47 8.38
N ILE A 87 -15.21 1.78 8.67
CA ILE A 87 -15.07 2.32 10.01
C ILE A 87 -16.40 2.17 10.74
N GLN A 88 -16.36 1.57 11.92
CA GLN A 88 -17.52 1.37 12.78
C GLN A 88 -17.23 1.88 14.20
N PRO A 89 -18.27 2.14 15.02
CA PRO A 89 -18.08 2.46 16.43
C PRO A 89 -17.24 1.39 17.14
N ALA A 90 -16.46 1.81 18.15
CA ALA A 90 -15.64 0.91 18.94
C ALA A 90 -16.53 -0.18 19.60
N GLU A 91 -16.05 -1.44 19.50
CA GLU A 91 -16.75 -2.61 20.09
C GLU A 91 -16.02 -3.14 21.33
N SER A 92 -14.75 -2.74 21.53
CA SER A 92 -13.89 -3.25 22.60
C SER A 92 -13.33 -2.11 23.45
N PRO A 93 -13.22 -2.28 24.77
CA PRO A 93 -12.56 -1.29 25.63
C PRO A 93 -11.12 -1.02 25.16
N GLY A 94 -10.70 0.25 25.26
CA GLY A 94 -9.35 0.67 24.87
C GLY A 94 -9.11 0.80 23.36
N THR A 95 -10.17 0.68 22.54
CA THR A 95 -10.12 0.99 21.11
C THR A 95 -10.91 2.26 20.81
N ASP A 96 -10.46 3.04 19.82
CA ASP A 96 -11.12 4.28 19.42
C ASP A 96 -12.24 4.02 18.40
N VAL A 97 -12.00 3.10 17.48
CA VAL A 97 -12.98 2.65 16.47
C VAL A 97 -12.79 1.16 16.18
N ARG A 98 -13.82 0.54 15.64
CA ARG A 98 -13.71 -0.77 14.99
C ARG A 98 -13.34 -0.57 13.53
N LEU A 99 -12.28 -1.23 13.06
CA LEU A 99 -11.89 -1.27 11.66
C LEU A 99 -12.15 -2.66 11.08
N ARG A 100 -13.08 -2.74 10.13
CA ARG A 100 -13.31 -3.97 9.37
C ARG A 100 -12.61 -3.88 8.03
N ILE A 101 -11.88 -4.93 7.67
CA ILE A 101 -11.04 -4.99 6.48
C ILE A 101 -11.56 -6.12 5.59
N PHE A 102 -11.88 -5.81 4.35
CA PHE A 102 -12.37 -6.79 3.39
C PHE A 102 -11.45 -6.85 2.18
N GLY A 103 -11.00 -8.06 1.86
CA GLY A 103 -10.46 -8.40 0.55
C GLY A 103 -11.58 -8.80 -0.42
N PRO A 104 -11.25 -9.12 -1.69
CA PRO A 104 -12.26 -9.48 -2.69
C PRO A 104 -13.11 -10.70 -2.31
N ASN A 105 -12.58 -11.62 -1.51
CA ASN A 105 -13.22 -12.91 -1.22
C ASN A 105 -13.77 -13.03 0.20
N ASN A 106 -13.17 -12.34 1.17
CA ASN A 106 -13.50 -12.50 2.60
C ASN A 106 -13.06 -11.30 3.43
N GLU A 107 -13.65 -11.21 4.63
CA GLU A 107 -13.17 -10.31 5.68
C GLU A 107 -11.84 -10.80 6.25
N MET A 108 -10.91 -9.88 6.43
CA MET A 108 -9.56 -10.13 6.92
C MET A 108 -9.45 -9.70 8.39
N GLN A 109 -8.81 -10.53 9.20
CA GLN A 109 -8.61 -10.24 10.63
C GLN A 109 -7.54 -9.15 10.86
N PHE A 110 -6.59 -9.03 9.91
CA PHE A 110 -5.47 -8.09 9.98
C PHE A 110 -4.90 -7.81 8.58
N ALA A 111 -4.57 -6.55 8.31
CA ALA A 111 -3.80 -6.13 7.14
C ALA A 111 -3.05 -4.83 7.46
N GLY A 112 -1.92 -4.60 6.77
CA GLY A 112 -1.01 -3.48 7.07
C GLY A 112 -1.42 -2.16 6.45
N HIS A 113 -1.43 -2.08 5.10
CA HIS A 113 -1.75 -0.84 4.41
C HIS A 113 -3.18 -0.32 4.71
N PRO A 114 -4.21 -1.18 4.95
CA PRO A 114 -5.52 -0.70 5.34
C PRO A 114 -5.54 0.07 6.65
N VAL A 115 -4.74 -0.34 7.64
CA VAL A 115 -4.62 0.40 8.92
C VAL A 115 -3.98 1.77 8.70
N ILE A 116 -2.87 1.83 7.95
CA ILE A 116 -2.16 3.09 7.68
C ILE A 116 -3.07 4.04 6.88
N GLY A 117 -3.66 3.60 5.77
CA GLY A 117 -4.52 4.46 4.95
C GLY A 117 -5.79 4.93 5.69
N SER A 118 -6.41 4.06 6.50
CA SER A 118 -7.55 4.46 7.34
C SER A 118 -7.16 5.49 8.41
N THR A 119 -5.93 5.43 8.92
CA THR A 119 -5.43 6.45 9.86
C THR A 119 -5.39 7.83 9.22
N PHE A 120 -4.87 7.94 7.99
CA PHE A 120 -4.85 9.19 7.24
C PHE A 120 -6.27 9.66 6.91
N ALA A 121 -7.16 8.78 6.49
CA ALA A 121 -8.55 9.10 6.20
C ALA A 121 -9.27 9.68 7.43
N LEU A 122 -9.09 9.08 8.60
CA LEU A 122 -9.70 9.56 9.84
C LEU A 122 -9.09 10.87 10.34
N ALA A 123 -7.80 11.12 10.07
CA ALA A 123 -7.15 12.40 10.35
C ALA A 123 -7.68 13.51 9.42
N ASP A 124 -7.78 13.23 8.12
CA ASP A 124 -8.30 14.20 7.12
C ASP A 124 -9.78 14.53 7.35
N GLU A 125 -10.57 13.59 7.91
CA GLU A 125 -11.97 13.82 8.30
C GLU A 125 -12.12 14.41 9.74
N GLY A 126 -11.02 14.68 10.44
CA GLY A 126 -11.02 15.27 11.76
C GLY A 126 -11.49 14.35 12.90
N VAL A 127 -11.67 13.05 12.62
CA VAL A 127 -11.98 12.04 13.66
C VAL A 127 -10.77 11.83 14.56
N ILE A 128 -9.57 11.85 13.99
CA ILE A 128 -8.33 11.91 14.76
C ILE A 128 -7.94 13.39 14.85
N ALA A 129 -8.02 13.95 16.05
CA ALA A 129 -7.67 15.35 16.28
C ALA A 129 -6.18 15.60 16.00
N ALA A 130 -5.87 16.73 15.36
CA ALA A 130 -4.50 17.15 15.09
C ALA A 130 -3.67 17.21 16.39
N GLY A 131 -2.42 16.73 16.31
CA GLY A 131 -1.51 16.65 17.44
C GLY A 131 -1.71 15.46 18.38
N ARG A 132 -2.75 14.64 18.20
CA ARG A 132 -2.92 13.37 18.92
C ARG A 132 -1.74 12.45 18.63
N LYS A 133 -1.17 11.81 19.65
CA LYS A 133 0.04 10.99 19.50
C LYS A 133 -0.22 9.54 19.14
N GLU A 134 -1.37 8.99 19.54
CA GLU A 134 -1.71 7.57 19.41
C GLU A 134 -3.18 7.41 19.07
N PHE A 135 -3.50 6.36 18.31
CA PHE A 135 -4.86 5.94 17.98
C PHE A 135 -4.94 4.41 17.95
N THR A 136 -5.98 3.83 18.49
CA THR A 136 -6.09 2.37 18.61
C THR A 136 -7.29 1.85 17.84
N PHE A 137 -7.01 1.05 16.82
CA PHE A 137 -8.05 0.32 16.07
C PHE A 137 -8.41 -0.99 16.76
N GLY A 138 -9.70 -1.32 16.82
CA GLY A 138 -10.19 -2.66 17.09
C GLY A 138 -10.19 -3.49 15.80
N LEU A 139 -9.23 -4.40 15.64
CA LEU A 139 -9.16 -5.34 14.52
C LEU A 139 -9.65 -6.73 14.93
N GLY A 140 -9.80 -7.65 13.96
CA GLY A 140 -10.14 -9.04 14.25
C GLY A 140 -9.10 -9.77 15.11
N ILE A 141 -7.83 -9.39 14.99
CA ILE A 141 -6.74 -9.91 15.84
C ILE A 141 -6.63 -9.21 17.20
N GLY A 142 -7.49 -8.22 17.50
CA GLY A 142 -7.46 -7.42 18.73
C GLY A 142 -7.05 -5.97 18.53
N PRO A 143 -6.84 -5.23 19.64
CA PRO A 143 -6.43 -3.84 19.60
C PRO A 143 -5.10 -3.66 18.88
N THR A 144 -5.04 -2.69 17.97
CA THR A 144 -3.86 -2.38 17.17
C THR A 144 -3.53 -0.90 17.32
N LEU A 145 -2.42 -0.61 18.00
CA LEU A 145 -1.93 0.74 18.26
C LEU A 145 -1.25 1.32 17.03
N VAL A 146 -1.57 2.57 16.73
CA VAL A 146 -0.91 3.41 15.73
C VAL A 146 -0.37 4.67 16.39
N GLU A 147 0.95 4.90 16.28
CA GLU A 147 1.61 6.14 16.69
C GLU A 147 1.58 7.13 15.52
N LEU A 148 1.38 8.42 15.81
CA LEU A 148 1.08 9.46 14.84
C LEU A 148 2.13 10.57 14.89
N GLU A 149 2.69 10.90 13.74
CA GLU A 149 3.63 12.00 13.56
C GLU A 149 2.97 13.11 12.70
N TRP A 150 2.86 14.30 13.25
CA TRP A 150 2.19 15.43 12.61
C TRP A 150 3.19 16.46 12.12
N ALA A 151 2.82 17.21 11.08
CA ALA A 151 3.60 18.35 10.63
C ALA A 151 3.79 19.35 11.79
N ALA A 152 4.99 19.91 11.87
CA ALA A 152 5.28 20.96 12.85
C ALA A 152 4.36 22.18 12.63
N GLU A 153 4.03 22.87 13.72
CA GLU A 153 3.28 24.13 13.67
C GLU A 153 4.16 25.30 13.21
N ASP A 154 4.73 25.22 12.02
CA ASP A 154 5.50 26.30 11.43
C ASP A 154 4.58 27.31 10.75
N ALA A 155 4.78 28.62 10.98
CA ALA A 155 3.84 29.67 10.59
C ALA A 155 3.61 29.77 9.06
N ASP A 156 4.57 29.32 8.26
CA ASP A 156 4.55 29.38 6.80
C ASP A 156 4.22 28.04 6.12
N ASN A 157 3.90 26.99 6.89
CA ASN A 157 3.64 25.67 6.34
C ASN A 157 2.14 25.46 6.08
N THR A 158 1.76 25.26 4.81
CA THR A 158 0.38 24.93 4.40
C THR A 158 -0.09 23.57 4.92
N ASP A 159 0.83 22.70 5.37
CA ASP A 159 0.56 21.37 5.94
C ASP A 159 0.40 21.38 7.47
N LYS A 160 0.36 22.56 8.10
CA LYS A 160 0.17 22.70 9.55
C LYS A 160 -0.97 21.82 10.07
N GLY A 161 -0.66 21.00 11.07
CA GLY A 161 -1.63 20.11 11.71
C GLY A 161 -2.06 18.91 10.84
N ARG A 162 -1.38 18.65 9.71
CA ARG A 162 -1.61 17.50 8.87
C ARG A 162 -0.82 16.28 9.35
N LEU A 163 -1.45 15.10 9.31
CA LEU A 163 -0.75 13.86 9.61
C LEU A 163 0.30 13.60 8.51
N GLN A 164 1.56 13.40 8.92
CA GLN A 164 2.67 13.14 8.00
C GLN A 164 3.08 11.69 7.97
N PHE A 165 2.98 11.02 9.12
CA PHE A 165 3.45 9.64 9.22
C PHE A 165 2.64 8.87 10.27
N ALA A 166 2.41 7.57 10.02
CA ALA A 166 1.73 6.68 10.95
C ALA A 166 2.55 5.38 11.12
N TRP A 167 2.69 4.93 12.37
CA TRP A 167 3.40 3.70 12.76
C TRP A 167 2.44 2.71 13.40
N MET A 168 2.11 1.65 12.71
CA MET A 168 1.31 0.56 13.23
C MET A 168 2.19 -0.42 14.00
N THR A 169 1.83 -0.71 15.26
CA THR A 169 2.45 -1.79 16.04
C THR A 169 1.86 -3.13 15.60
N GLN A 170 2.74 -4.09 15.29
CA GLN A 170 2.38 -5.47 14.97
C GLN A 170 2.63 -6.40 16.15
N GLN A 171 2.13 -7.63 16.08
CA GLN A 171 2.42 -8.65 17.08
C GLN A 171 3.91 -9.00 17.12
N LYS A 172 4.39 -9.52 18.27
CA LYS A 172 5.75 -10.07 18.37
C LYS A 172 5.96 -11.17 17.33
N PRO A 173 7.19 -11.30 16.78
CA PRO A 173 7.43 -12.26 15.72
C PRO A 173 7.33 -13.71 16.21
N VAL A 174 6.72 -14.53 15.39
CA VAL A 174 6.81 -16.00 15.48
C VAL A 174 7.61 -16.48 14.27
N PHE A 175 8.74 -17.12 14.54
CA PHE A 175 9.58 -17.73 13.52
C PHE A 175 9.17 -19.19 13.35
N GLY A 176 8.61 -19.49 12.20
CA GLY A 176 8.20 -20.80 11.80
C GLY A 176 9.32 -21.63 11.16
N PRO A 177 8.96 -22.71 10.47
CA PRO A 177 9.92 -23.60 9.83
C PRO A 177 10.70 -22.90 8.70
N THR A 178 11.91 -23.41 8.44
CA THR A 178 12.72 -23.06 7.28
C THR A 178 12.44 -24.02 6.13
N LEU A 179 12.56 -23.51 4.89
CA LEU A 179 12.43 -24.33 3.70
C LEU A 179 13.83 -24.68 3.19
N ASN A 180 14.21 -25.97 3.33
CA ASN A 180 15.52 -26.48 2.91
C ASN A 180 15.56 -26.83 1.40
N ALA A 181 14.41 -27.13 0.79
CA ALA A 181 14.31 -27.44 -0.64
C ALA A 181 14.38 -26.17 -1.52
N THR A 182 15.47 -25.41 -1.36
CA THR A 182 15.64 -24.10 -2.00
C THR A 182 15.70 -24.20 -3.53
N ALA A 183 16.35 -25.23 -4.09
CA ALA A 183 16.43 -25.43 -5.53
C ALA A 183 15.03 -25.65 -6.16
N GLN A 184 14.16 -26.41 -5.48
CA GLN A 184 12.77 -26.61 -5.91
C GLN A 184 11.98 -25.30 -5.88
N LEU A 185 12.15 -24.49 -4.83
CA LEU A 185 11.50 -23.18 -4.72
C LEU A 185 12.00 -22.23 -5.81
N MET A 186 13.31 -22.18 -6.07
CA MET A 186 13.86 -21.33 -7.15
C MET A 186 13.31 -21.74 -8.52
N SER A 187 13.27 -23.04 -8.81
CA SER A 187 12.65 -23.54 -10.04
C SER A 187 11.17 -23.14 -10.14
N ALA A 188 10.42 -23.23 -9.05
CA ALA A 188 9.01 -22.82 -8.99
C ALA A 188 8.80 -21.29 -9.16
N LEU A 189 9.86 -20.51 -8.96
CA LEU A 189 9.91 -19.06 -9.24
C LEU A 189 10.52 -18.74 -10.60
N GLY A 190 10.82 -19.73 -11.44
CA GLY A 190 11.47 -19.54 -12.75
C GLY A 190 12.90 -19.03 -12.64
N LEU A 191 13.57 -19.32 -11.52
CA LEU A 191 14.93 -18.87 -11.22
C LEU A 191 15.92 -20.04 -11.15
N GLU A 192 17.19 -19.74 -11.40
CA GLU A 192 18.28 -20.69 -11.17
C GLU A 192 18.49 -20.93 -9.66
N ALA A 193 18.96 -22.11 -9.29
CA ALA A 193 19.21 -22.48 -7.89
C ALA A 193 20.17 -21.51 -7.19
N SER A 194 21.09 -20.88 -7.92
CA SER A 194 22.04 -19.87 -7.42
C SER A 194 21.42 -18.52 -7.08
N ALA A 195 20.12 -18.30 -7.44
CA ALA A 195 19.43 -17.05 -7.14
C ALA A 195 19.10 -16.89 -5.64
N ILE A 196 19.09 -17.98 -4.87
CA ILE A 196 18.95 -17.89 -3.40
C ILE A 196 20.21 -17.29 -2.78
N ARG A 197 20.03 -16.41 -1.79
CA ARG A 197 21.16 -15.80 -1.08
C ARG A 197 21.96 -16.87 -0.30
N PRO A 198 23.28 -17.01 -0.51
CA PRO A 198 24.12 -17.95 0.24
C PRO A 198 24.05 -17.72 1.76
N GLY A 199 23.97 -18.77 2.53
CA GLY A 199 23.93 -18.71 4.00
C GLY A 199 22.60 -18.24 4.59
N SER A 200 21.55 -18.02 3.77
CA SER A 200 20.23 -17.60 4.23
C SER A 200 19.16 -18.53 3.67
N LEU A 201 18.38 -19.17 4.57
CA LEU A 201 17.29 -20.06 4.16
C LEU A 201 15.95 -19.31 4.15
N PRO A 202 15.06 -19.61 3.21
CA PRO A 202 13.68 -19.15 3.31
C PRO A 202 13.07 -19.63 4.62
N GLN A 203 12.37 -18.72 5.31
CA GLN A 203 11.74 -19.02 6.60
C GLN A 203 10.37 -18.40 6.68
N GLU A 204 9.41 -19.14 7.23
CA GLU A 204 8.11 -18.58 7.60
C GLU A 204 8.28 -17.66 8.82
N VAL A 205 7.78 -16.43 8.71
CA VAL A 205 7.77 -15.44 9.80
C VAL A 205 6.40 -14.78 9.85
N SER A 206 5.88 -14.61 11.07
CA SER A 206 4.58 -13.99 11.33
C SER A 206 4.70 -12.88 12.37
N CYS A 207 4.07 -11.73 12.10
CA CYS A 207 3.79 -10.69 13.09
C CYS A 207 2.27 -10.36 13.11
N GLY A 208 1.44 -11.42 13.08
CA GLY A 208 -0.02 -11.38 12.94
C GLY A 208 -0.51 -12.07 11.68
N SER A 209 0.28 -12.05 10.61
CA SER A 209 0.11 -12.87 9.40
C SER A 209 1.43 -13.51 9.01
N ALA A 210 1.39 -14.78 8.62
CA ALA A 210 2.57 -15.54 8.25
C ALA A 210 2.90 -15.38 6.76
N PHE A 211 4.18 -15.20 6.44
CA PHE A 211 4.72 -15.14 5.08
C PHE A 211 6.01 -15.93 5.00
N LEU A 212 6.27 -16.54 3.84
CA LEU A 212 7.57 -17.13 3.58
C LEU A 212 8.52 -16.03 3.09
N MET A 213 9.50 -15.67 3.92
CA MET A 213 10.57 -14.74 3.60
C MET A 213 11.62 -15.44 2.75
N VAL A 214 11.83 -14.97 1.51
CA VAL A 214 12.73 -15.62 0.54
C VAL A 214 13.85 -14.66 0.14
N PRO A 215 15.07 -14.83 0.70
CA PRO A 215 16.21 -13.98 0.41
C PRO A 215 16.83 -14.35 -0.95
N LEU A 216 16.90 -13.39 -1.87
CA LEU A 216 17.52 -13.53 -3.18
C LEU A 216 18.84 -12.74 -3.25
N VAL A 217 19.74 -13.16 -4.13
CA VAL A 217 21.08 -12.56 -4.29
C VAL A 217 21.03 -11.13 -4.79
N SER A 218 20.06 -10.77 -5.65
CA SER A 218 20.06 -9.46 -6.33
C SER A 218 18.63 -8.96 -6.57
N ARG A 219 18.51 -7.64 -6.81
CA ARG A 219 17.28 -6.99 -7.27
C ARG A 219 16.82 -7.56 -8.61
N ALA A 220 17.76 -7.87 -9.51
CA ALA A 220 17.46 -8.50 -10.80
C ALA A 220 16.79 -9.87 -10.62
N ALA A 221 17.25 -10.69 -9.66
CA ALA A 221 16.61 -11.96 -9.34
C ALA A 221 15.18 -11.77 -8.77
N VAL A 222 14.98 -10.74 -7.94
CA VAL A 222 13.63 -10.37 -7.46
C VAL A 222 12.72 -10.00 -8.64
N ASP A 223 13.20 -9.21 -9.60
CA ASP A 223 12.41 -8.79 -10.76
C ASP A 223 12.14 -9.92 -11.75
N GLN A 224 13.06 -10.86 -11.91
CA GLN A 224 12.90 -12.00 -12.82
C GLN A 224 11.92 -13.04 -12.31
N ALA A 225 11.67 -13.11 -11.00
CA ALA A 225 10.81 -14.12 -10.40
C ALA A 225 9.40 -14.11 -10.99
N VAL A 226 8.95 -15.30 -11.43
CA VAL A 226 7.61 -15.59 -11.93
C VAL A 226 7.08 -16.83 -11.22
N VAL A 227 5.87 -16.77 -10.67
CA VAL A 227 5.29 -17.86 -9.87
C VAL A 227 4.68 -18.93 -10.76
N ASP A 228 5.18 -20.15 -10.69
CA ASP A 228 4.41 -21.35 -11.04
C ASP A 228 3.59 -21.76 -9.81
N THR A 229 2.30 -21.45 -9.83
CA THR A 229 1.39 -21.69 -8.71
C THR A 229 1.33 -23.16 -8.27
N ARG A 230 1.42 -24.10 -9.21
CA ARG A 230 1.37 -25.55 -8.91
C ARG A 230 2.68 -25.99 -8.25
N ALA A 231 3.81 -25.57 -8.81
CA ALA A 231 5.13 -25.92 -8.28
C ALA A 231 5.36 -25.30 -6.90
N VAL A 232 4.96 -24.05 -6.68
CA VAL A 232 5.00 -23.39 -5.37
C VAL A 232 4.11 -24.13 -4.37
N ALA A 233 2.88 -24.51 -4.74
CA ALA A 233 1.99 -25.26 -3.85
C ALA A 233 2.63 -26.60 -3.43
N ALA A 234 3.25 -27.32 -4.34
CA ALA A 234 3.94 -28.58 -4.04
C ALA A 234 5.16 -28.35 -3.10
N ALA A 235 5.91 -27.28 -3.31
CA ALA A 235 7.03 -26.92 -2.44
C ALA A 235 6.55 -26.62 -0.99
N PHE A 236 5.45 -25.91 -0.84
CA PHE A 236 4.85 -25.60 0.47
C PHE A 236 4.33 -26.87 1.17
N GLU A 237 3.67 -27.76 0.43
CA GLU A 237 3.19 -29.06 0.98
C GLU A 237 4.35 -29.92 1.48
N THR A 238 5.40 -30.04 0.67
CA THR A 238 6.62 -30.79 1.05
C THR A 238 7.26 -30.22 2.31
N ALA A 239 7.29 -28.90 2.45
CA ALA A 239 7.89 -28.22 3.59
C ALA A 239 6.93 -28.09 4.78
N LYS A 240 5.68 -28.56 4.67
CA LYS A 240 4.59 -28.38 5.68
C LYS A 240 4.37 -26.92 6.06
N LEU A 241 4.51 -26.00 5.12
CA LEU A 241 4.31 -24.58 5.30
C LEU A 241 2.85 -24.22 5.08
N THR A 242 2.38 -23.16 5.77
CA THR A 242 1.07 -22.60 5.51
C THR A 242 1.07 -21.95 4.12
N ARG A 243 0.05 -22.24 3.30
CA ARG A 243 -0.11 -21.62 1.97
C ARG A 243 -0.48 -20.15 2.10
N ARG A 244 0.49 -19.30 2.37
CA ARG A 244 0.37 -17.85 2.37
C ARG A 244 1.32 -17.24 1.33
N GLY A 245 1.36 -15.92 1.22
CA GLY A 245 2.14 -15.29 0.17
C GLY A 245 3.65 -15.50 0.29
N LEU A 246 4.30 -15.49 -0.85
CA LEU A 246 5.75 -15.46 -0.97
C LEU A 246 6.23 -14.02 -0.91
N PHE A 247 7.05 -13.69 0.08
CA PHE A 247 7.70 -12.40 0.17
C PHE A 247 9.17 -12.53 -0.21
N ILE A 248 9.45 -12.31 -1.50
CA ILE A 248 10.81 -12.39 -2.02
C ILE A 248 11.49 -11.04 -1.89
N PHE A 249 12.78 -11.03 -1.55
CA PHE A 249 13.52 -9.78 -1.36
C PHE A 249 15.03 -9.93 -1.60
N SER A 250 15.68 -8.81 -1.87
CA SER A 250 17.13 -8.68 -1.88
C SER A 250 17.56 -7.49 -1.02
N THR A 251 18.73 -7.61 -0.37
CA THR A 251 19.40 -6.52 0.33
C THR A 251 20.49 -5.86 -0.51
N GLU A 252 20.52 -6.14 -1.82
CA GLU A 252 21.42 -5.46 -2.74
C GLU A 252 21.13 -3.95 -2.74
N PRO A 253 22.16 -3.08 -2.55
CA PRO A 253 21.99 -1.64 -2.58
C PRO A 253 21.39 -1.14 -3.90
N GLY A 254 20.61 -0.07 -3.85
CA GLY A 254 20.04 0.57 -5.02
C GLY A 254 19.98 2.09 -4.87
N PRO A 255 19.64 2.80 -5.97
CA PRO A 255 19.65 4.27 -5.99
C PRO A 255 18.59 4.90 -5.08
N ASP A 256 17.61 4.13 -4.63
CA ASP A 256 16.53 4.53 -3.73
C ASP A 256 16.93 4.48 -2.24
N ASN A 257 18.17 4.04 -1.92
CA ASN A 257 18.67 3.84 -0.56
C ASN A 257 17.77 2.95 0.33
N ALA A 258 16.93 2.10 -0.25
CA ALA A 258 16.15 1.14 0.51
C ALA A 258 17.06 0.04 1.06
N THR A 259 16.77 -0.43 2.28
CA THR A 259 17.46 -1.54 2.93
C THR A 259 17.17 -2.87 2.25
N ALA A 260 15.94 -3.03 1.77
CA ALA A 260 15.50 -4.19 1.02
C ALA A 260 14.68 -3.77 -0.20
N TYR A 261 14.82 -4.51 -1.29
CA TYR A 261 13.98 -4.48 -2.48
C TYR A 261 13.14 -5.73 -2.51
N SER A 262 11.84 -5.61 -2.60
CA SER A 262 10.94 -6.74 -2.34
C SER A 262 9.75 -6.80 -3.29
N ARG A 263 9.18 -8.01 -3.42
CA ARG A 263 7.88 -8.26 -4.07
C ARG A 263 7.07 -9.23 -3.23
N MET A 264 5.77 -9.00 -3.15
CA MET A 264 4.81 -9.92 -2.55
C MET A 264 4.05 -10.64 -3.64
N LEU A 265 4.35 -11.92 -3.79
CA LEU A 265 3.81 -12.76 -4.86
C LEU A 265 2.73 -13.67 -4.28
N GLY A 266 1.49 -13.46 -4.70
CA GLY A 266 0.38 -14.38 -4.48
C GLY A 266 0.29 -15.41 -5.61
N ALA A 267 -0.73 -16.27 -5.53
CA ALA A 267 -0.95 -17.30 -6.55
C ALA A 267 -1.28 -16.73 -7.94
N THR A 268 -2.02 -15.62 -7.99
CA THR A 268 -2.51 -14.99 -9.23
C THR A 268 -2.33 -13.48 -9.24
N THR A 269 -1.90 -12.89 -8.14
CA THR A 269 -1.79 -11.44 -7.97
C THR A 269 -0.48 -11.10 -7.29
N GLU A 270 0.04 -9.93 -7.60
CA GLU A 270 1.14 -9.29 -6.87
C GLU A 270 0.57 -8.09 -6.09
N ASP A 271 1.00 -7.92 -4.84
CA ASP A 271 0.58 -6.80 -4.01
C ASP A 271 1.62 -5.68 -4.05
N PRO A 272 1.25 -4.43 -4.34
CA PRO A 272 2.21 -3.33 -4.51
C PRO A 272 2.87 -2.87 -3.21
N ALA A 273 2.22 -3.04 -2.05
CA ALA A 273 2.82 -2.66 -0.76
C ALA A 273 2.18 -3.43 0.39
N THR A 274 2.94 -4.37 0.96
CA THR A 274 2.44 -5.34 1.94
C THR A 274 2.96 -5.02 3.34
N GLY A 275 2.28 -4.11 4.04
CA GLY A 275 2.66 -3.73 5.40
C GLY A 275 2.68 -4.90 6.39
N SER A 276 1.75 -5.87 6.24
CA SER A 276 1.67 -7.06 7.11
C SER A 276 2.85 -8.02 6.93
N ALA A 277 3.52 -8.02 5.77
CA ALA A 277 4.74 -8.80 5.52
C ALA A 277 6.02 -8.03 5.86
N SER A 278 5.94 -6.71 5.96
CA SER A 278 7.12 -5.85 6.20
C SER A 278 7.65 -5.98 7.62
N GLY A 279 6.79 -6.16 8.63
CA GLY A 279 7.24 -6.50 9.99
C GLY A 279 8.00 -7.83 10.05
N PRO A 280 7.43 -8.94 9.53
CA PRO A 280 8.13 -10.20 9.32
C PRO A 280 9.46 -10.06 8.59
N LEU A 281 9.53 -9.25 7.51
CA LEU A 281 10.78 -8.95 6.81
C LEU A 281 11.82 -8.32 7.74
N GLY A 282 11.45 -7.26 8.48
CA GLY A 282 12.35 -6.61 9.43
C GLY A 282 12.89 -7.57 10.48
N CYS A 283 12.01 -8.41 11.03
CA CYS A 283 12.39 -9.45 12.00
C CYS A 283 13.34 -10.48 11.40
N TYR A 284 13.07 -10.91 10.17
CA TYR A 284 13.96 -11.83 9.44
C TYR A 284 15.35 -11.21 9.22
N LEU A 285 15.39 -9.97 8.72
CA LEU A 285 16.65 -9.26 8.42
C LEU A 285 17.53 -9.12 9.67
N VAL A 286 16.95 -8.76 10.80
CA VAL A 286 17.66 -8.60 12.08
C VAL A 286 18.11 -9.95 12.62
N LYS A 287 17.21 -10.93 12.67
CA LYS A 287 17.52 -12.26 13.22
C LYS A 287 18.65 -12.98 12.47
N HIS A 288 18.69 -12.84 11.15
CA HIS A 288 19.69 -13.48 10.29
C HIS A 288 20.93 -12.59 10.04
N GLY A 289 21.08 -11.48 10.76
CA GLY A 289 22.25 -10.58 10.66
C GLY A 289 22.40 -9.90 9.30
N LEU A 290 21.31 -9.81 8.51
CA LEU A 290 21.32 -9.10 7.23
C LEU A 290 21.20 -7.58 7.41
N VAL A 291 20.73 -7.16 8.58
CA VAL A 291 20.76 -5.79 9.07
C VAL A 291 21.34 -5.80 10.47
N PRO A 292 22.37 -4.99 10.77
CA PRO A 292 22.95 -4.91 12.10
C PRO A 292 21.98 -4.28 13.10
N ALA A 293 22.11 -4.62 14.38
CA ALA A 293 21.19 -4.21 15.44
C ALA A 293 21.01 -2.68 15.54
N GLU A 294 22.09 -1.94 15.29
CA GLU A 294 22.10 -0.45 15.33
C GLU A 294 21.21 0.16 14.25
N ARG A 295 20.93 -0.58 13.18
CA ARG A 295 20.07 -0.17 12.07
C ARG A 295 18.67 -0.79 12.11
N ALA A 296 18.37 -1.61 13.12
CA ALA A 296 17.07 -2.28 13.26
C ALA A 296 15.89 -1.29 13.35
N GLY A 297 16.14 -0.07 13.86
CA GLY A 297 15.14 1.00 13.95
C GLY A 297 14.96 1.86 12.69
N SER A 298 15.68 1.55 11.58
CA SER A 298 15.69 2.39 10.37
C SER A 298 15.68 1.58 9.05
N ILE A 299 14.91 0.50 9.02
CA ILE A 299 14.79 -0.36 7.84
C ILE A 299 13.74 0.23 6.89
N VAL A 300 14.05 0.23 5.59
CA VAL A 300 13.11 0.63 4.53
C VAL A 300 13.03 -0.47 3.49
N SER A 301 11.83 -0.93 3.20
CA SER A 301 11.54 -1.84 2.08
C SER A 301 10.96 -1.07 0.91
N ALA A 302 11.59 -1.15 -0.26
CA ALA A 302 11.02 -0.71 -1.53
C ALA A 302 10.25 -1.88 -2.15
N GLN A 303 8.95 -1.68 -2.41
CA GLN A 303 8.06 -2.69 -3.00
C GLN A 303 7.25 -2.07 -4.14
N GLY A 304 6.64 -2.89 -4.99
CA GLY A 304 5.74 -2.42 -6.06
C GLY A 304 6.43 -1.77 -7.26
N VAL A 305 7.75 -1.65 -7.26
CA VAL A 305 8.52 -0.99 -8.32
C VAL A 305 8.31 -1.67 -9.66
N LYS A 306 8.38 -3.00 -9.70
CA LYS A 306 8.16 -3.82 -10.90
C LYS A 306 6.76 -3.64 -11.49
N MET A 307 5.76 -3.38 -10.64
CA MET A 307 4.37 -3.15 -11.04
C MET A 307 4.10 -1.72 -11.52
N GLY A 308 5.08 -0.81 -11.44
CA GLY A 308 4.88 0.62 -11.71
C GLY A 308 4.12 1.36 -10.58
N ARG A 309 4.01 0.76 -9.40
CA ARG A 309 3.43 1.37 -8.19
C ARG A 309 4.43 1.39 -7.03
N PRO A 310 5.55 2.11 -7.18
CA PRO A 310 6.59 2.13 -6.17
C PRO A 310 6.05 2.58 -4.81
N SER A 311 6.48 1.88 -3.77
CA SER A 311 6.13 2.15 -2.38
C SER A 311 7.36 2.12 -1.49
N ARG A 312 7.30 2.82 -0.36
CA ARG A 312 8.33 2.84 0.69
C ARG A 312 7.70 2.49 2.02
N ILE A 313 8.03 1.32 2.52
CA ILE A 313 7.50 0.82 3.78
C ILE A 313 8.61 0.90 4.81
N HIS A 314 8.39 1.68 5.86
CA HIS A 314 9.34 1.87 6.95
C HIS A 314 9.09 0.83 8.04
N ILE A 315 10.16 0.30 8.61
CA ILE A 315 10.11 -0.77 9.60
C ILE A 315 11.02 -0.39 10.76
N ARG A 316 10.51 -0.51 11.98
CA ARG A 316 11.27 -0.32 13.23
C ARG A 316 11.19 -1.59 14.06
N ILE A 317 12.32 -2.17 14.37
CA ILE A 317 12.46 -3.34 15.24
C ILE A 317 13.16 -2.89 16.51
N ASP A 318 12.46 -2.91 17.64
CA ASP A 318 13.05 -2.60 18.93
C ASP A 318 13.64 -3.87 19.54
N LEU A 319 14.85 -3.76 20.07
CA LEU A 319 15.62 -4.86 20.62
C LEU A 319 15.96 -4.63 22.11
N THR A 320 15.94 -5.71 22.87
CA THR A 320 16.59 -5.75 24.20
C THR A 320 17.60 -6.90 24.15
N GLY A 321 18.89 -6.57 24.05
CA GLY A 321 19.91 -7.54 23.67
C GLY A 321 19.62 -8.12 22.27
N SER A 322 19.42 -9.43 22.18
CA SER A 322 19.04 -10.11 20.93
C SER A 322 17.52 -10.34 20.78
N GLU A 323 16.72 -10.02 21.81
CA GLU A 323 15.27 -10.23 21.77
C GLU A 323 14.57 -9.10 21.05
N ILE A 324 13.68 -9.44 20.10
CA ILE A 324 12.75 -8.49 19.46
C ILE A 324 11.61 -8.21 20.42
N THR A 325 11.54 -6.97 20.92
CA THR A 325 10.55 -6.56 21.92
C THR A 325 9.34 -5.87 21.29
N ARG A 326 9.53 -5.16 20.16
CA ARG A 326 8.45 -4.47 19.45
C ARG A 326 8.71 -4.44 17.95
N VAL A 327 7.66 -4.56 17.17
CA VAL A 327 7.67 -4.49 15.70
C VAL A 327 6.73 -3.37 15.27
N ARG A 328 7.23 -2.40 14.51
CA ARG A 328 6.42 -1.31 13.95
C ARG A 328 6.65 -1.21 12.45
N VAL A 329 5.54 -1.00 11.75
CA VAL A 329 5.52 -0.76 10.30
C VAL A 329 4.79 0.54 10.05
N GLY A 330 5.38 1.42 9.27
CA GLY A 330 4.82 2.73 9.04
C GLY A 330 5.09 3.28 7.65
N GLY A 331 4.43 4.39 7.37
CA GLY A 331 4.56 5.10 6.12
C GLY A 331 3.64 6.31 6.04
N THR A 332 3.69 6.93 4.88
CA THR A 332 2.83 8.02 4.46
C THR A 332 1.64 7.47 3.67
N SER A 333 0.64 8.31 3.46
CA SER A 333 -0.49 8.00 2.58
C SER A 333 -1.00 9.29 1.94
N VAL A 334 -1.48 9.21 0.71
CA VAL A 334 -1.98 10.37 -0.03
C VAL A 334 -3.40 10.13 -0.54
N LEU A 335 -4.30 11.09 -0.30
CA LEU A 335 -5.66 11.09 -0.86
C LEU A 335 -5.58 11.32 -2.37
N VAL A 336 -6.17 10.41 -3.15
CA VAL A 336 -6.18 10.48 -4.61
C VAL A 336 -7.57 10.69 -5.21
N GLY A 337 -8.61 10.49 -4.43
CA GLY A 337 -9.97 10.67 -4.91
C GLY A 337 -11.03 10.34 -3.88
N GLU A 338 -12.28 10.59 -4.26
CA GLU A 338 -13.45 10.15 -3.52
C GLU A 338 -14.54 9.64 -4.47
N GLY A 339 -15.39 8.78 -3.97
CA GLY A 339 -16.52 8.26 -4.72
C GLY A 339 -17.72 7.93 -3.83
N ARG A 340 -18.82 7.50 -4.48
CA ARG A 340 -19.99 6.98 -3.79
C ARG A 340 -20.46 5.69 -4.44
N LEU A 341 -20.66 4.67 -3.65
CA LEU A 341 -21.28 3.41 -4.06
C LEU A 341 -22.68 3.28 -3.47
N ARG A 342 -23.64 2.82 -4.26
CA ARG A 342 -24.95 2.44 -3.76
C ARG A 342 -24.82 1.06 -3.09
N SER A 343 -25.39 0.91 -1.90
CA SER A 343 -25.73 -0.40 -1.37
C SER A 343 -27.03 -0.88 -2.01
N ALA A 344 -27.21 -2.18 -2.07
CA ALA A 344 -28.44 -2.79 -2.60
C ALA A 344 -29.65 -2.49 -1.72
#